data_15e4c42f8871996d2f459251988882ee
#
_entry.id   15e4c42f8871996d2f459251988882ee
#
_cell.length_a   1.000
_cell.length_b   1.000
_cell.length_c   1.000
_cell.angle_alpha   90.00
_cell.angle_beta   90.00
_cell.angle_gamma   90.00
#
_symmetry.space_group_name_H-M   'P 1'
#
loop_
_entity.id
_entity.type
_entity.pdbx_description
1 polymer ?
#
loop_
_entity_poly.entity_id
_entity_poly.type
_entity_poly.pdbx_seq_one_letter_code
_entity_poly.pdbx_strand_id
1 'polypeptide(L)'
;MEEQKRKTRHWFKNLQDQICNTISLYEEQPWEPNPWEHGEYRMMRGRWIEKGGVAWSNVSGQLPKEISNKVGGSEFWSTGTSVVLHTWSPRTPGMHFNTRYIVTDNRVWFGGGMDITPYVDDLDLISWYHNELQTMCNKYDGKLYTQLSKNCDDYFYLPHRKEHRGAGGIFFDYQNNGFDQDFAFVQDVGTTFCSIMK
;
A
#
# COMPACT_ATOMS: atom_id res chain seq x y z
N MET A 1 -15.72 -9.61 14.71
CA MET A 1 -15.17 -9.99 13.40
C MET A 1 -15.94 -9.34 12.25
N GLU A 2 -17.24 -9.55 12.08
CA GLU A 2 -18.00 -8.96 10.94
C GLU A 2 -17.99 -7.43 10.94
N GLU A 3 -18.04 -6.79 12.11
CA GLU A 3 -17.91 -5.33 12.20
C GLU A 3 -16.53 -4.83 11.75
N GLN A 4 -15.45 -5.56 12.07
CA GLN A 4 -14.09 -5.23 11.62
C GLN A 4 -13.97 -5.39 10.10
N LYS A 5 -14.52 -6.46 9.51
CA LYS A 5 -14.57 -6.64 8.06
C LYS A 5 -15.35 -5.51 7.38
N ARG A 6 -16.49 -5.10 7.95
CA ARG A 6 -17.30 -4.00 7.42
C ARG A 6 -16.54 -2.67 7.45
N LYS A 7 -15.89 -2.33 8.60
CA LYS A 7 -15.10 -1.11 8.77
C LYS A 7 -13.92 -1.07 7.79
N THR A 8 -13.13 -2.13 7.69
CA THR A 8 -11.95 -2.20 6.82
C THR A 8 -12.34 -2.15 5.35
N ARG A 9 -13.38 -2.90 4.93
CA ARG A 9 -13.89 -2.86 3.56
C ARG A 9 -14.32 -1.44 3.16
N HIS A 10 -15.05 -0.76 4.02
CA HIS A 10 -15.49 0.62 3.77
C HIS A 10 -14.30 1.58 3.68
N TRP A 11 -13.35 1.48 4.61
CA TRP A 11 -12.15 2.29 4.61
C TRP A 11 -11.33 2.12 3.32
N PHE A 12 -11.00 0.90 2.94
CA PHE A 12 -10.17 0.65 1.77
C PHE A 12 -10.85 1.10 0.47
N LYS A 13 -12.18 0.95 0.36
CA LYS A 13 -12.91 1.50 -0.78
C LYS A 13 -12.84 3.02 -0.82
N ASN A 14 -13.02 3.69 0.33
CA ASN A 14 -12.88 5.14 0.43
C ASN A 14 -11.43 5.61 0.16
N LEU A 15 -10.44 4.83 0.58
CA LEU A 15 -9.03 5.14 0.30
C LEU A 15 -8.75 5.11 -1.22
N GLN A 16 -9.32 4.16 -1.97
CA GLN A 16 -9.26 4.18 -3.43
C GLN A 16 -9.80 5.51 -3.98
N ASP A 17 -10.96 5.96 -3.51
CA ASP A 17 -11.55 7.23 -3.93
C ASP A 17 -10.66 8.44 -3.58
N GLN A 18 -10.11 8.47 -2.37
CA GLN A 18 -9.20 9.54 -1.92
C GLN A 18 -7.93 9.62 -2.77
N ILE A 19 -7.31 8.47 -3.06
CA ILE A 19 -6.12 8.39 -3.91
C ILE A 19 -6.43 8.91 -5.32
N CYS A 20 -7.51 8.41 -5.93
CA CYS A 20 -7.93 8.87 -7.26
C CYS A 20 -8.22 10.38 -7.27
N ASN A 21 -8.93 10.88 -6.28
CA ASN A 21 -9.23 12.31 -6.16
C ASN A 21 -7.97 13.16 -5.96
N THR A 22 -6.98 12.68 -5.18
CA THR A 22 -5.72 13.39 -5.00
C THR A 22 -4.96 13.54 -6.32
N ILE A 23 -4.87 12.48 -7.11
CA ILE A 23 -4.20 12.51 -8.42
C ILE A 23 -4.97 13.40 -9.40
N SER A 24 -6.31 13.39 -9.36
CA SER A 24 -7.15 14.23 -10.21
C SER A 24 -7.02 15.73 -9.96
N LEU A 25 -6.30 16.16 -8.90
CA LEU A 25 -5.93 17.57 -8.73
C LEU A 25 -4.88 18.03 -9.76
N TYR A 26 -4.13 17.10 -10.33
CA TYR A 26 -3.04 17.35 -11.28
C TYR A 26 -3.31 16.80 -12.69
N GLU A 27 -4.32 15.93 -12.82
CA GLU A 27 -4.69 15.28 -14.07
C GLU A 27 -6.10 15.66 -14.51
N GLU A 28 -6.25 16.04 -15.78
CA GLU A 28 -7.55 16.36 -16.37
C GLU A 28 -8.28 15.11 -16.90
N GLN A 29 -7.55 14.02 -17.13
CA GLN A 29 -8.12 12.78 -17.66
C GLN A 29 -8.88 12.02 -16.56
N PRO A 30 -10.06 11.48 -16.87
CA PRO A 30 -10.83 10.71 -15.91
C PRO A 30 -10.17 9.35 -15.63
N TRP A 31 -10.44 8.84 -14.44
CA TRP A 31 -10.16 7.46 -14.13
C TRP A 31 -11.15 6.53 -14.85
N GLU A 32 -10.63 5.49 -15.51
CA GLU A 32 -11.43 4.44 -16.14
C GLU A 32 -11.74 3.35 -15.12
N PRO A 33 -12.99 3.24 -14.62
CA PRO A 33 -13.36 2.18 -13.68
C PRO A 33 -13.51 0.85 -14.41
N ASN A 34 -12.91 -0.18 -13.85
CA ASN A 34 -12.99 -1.54 -14.34
C ASN A 34 -13.45 -2.46 -13.18
N PRO A 35 -14.76 -2.65 -13.01
CA PRO A 35 -15.29 -3.54 -12.00
C PRO A 35 -14.99 -5.01 -12.35
N TRP A 36 -14.78 -5.82 -11.32
CA TRP A 36 -14.62 -7.27 -11.44
C TRP A 36 -15.30 -7.96 -10.24
N GLU A 37 -15.37 -9.27 -10.23
CA GLU A 37 -16.12 -10.04 -9.24
C GLU A 37 -15.76 -9.70 -7.77
N HIS A 38 -14.51 -9.36 -7.51
CA HIS A 38 -13.99 -9.14 -6.16
C HIS A 38 -13.54 -7.69 -5.90
N GLY A 39 -13.99 -6.71 -6.70
CA GLY A 39 -13.60 -5.32 -6.48
C GLY A 39 -13.66 -4.44 -7.72
N GLU A 40 -12.81 -3.44 -7.73
CA GLU A 40 -12.69 -2.48 -8.83
C GLU A 40 -11.23 -2.04 -8.94
N TYR A 41 -10.69 -2.02 -10.14
CA TYR A 41 -9.48 -1.26 -10.41
C TYR A 41 -9.80 -0.08 -11.31
N ARG A 42 -9.11 1.04 -11.08
CA ARG A 42 -9.21 2.24 -11.90
C ARG A 42 -7.89 2.49 -12.58
N MET A 43 -7.96 2.73 -13.86
CA MET A 43 -6.78 3.02 -14.69
C MET A 43 -6.82 4.46 -15.16
N MET A 44 -5.62 5.05 -15.28
CA MET A 44 -5.45 6.39 -15.85
C MET A 44 -4.21 6.41 -16.74
N ARG A 45 -4.32 7.16 -17.83
CA ARG A 45 -3.22 7.65 -18.64
C ARG A 45 -3.48 9.13 -18.90
N GLY A 46 -2.57 9.98 -18.45
CA GLY A 46 -2.79 11.41 -18.46
C GLY A 46 -1.55 12.18 -18.92
N ARG A 47 -1.55 13.45 -18.59
CA ARG A 47 -0.46 14.38 -18.92
C ARG A 47 0.82 14.09 -18.13
N TRP A 48 0.65 13.78 -16.84
CA TRP A 48 1.76 13.52 -15.91
C TRP A 48 1.93 12.03 -15.64
N ILE A 49 0.82 11.30 -15.57
CA ILE A 49 0.81 9.85 -15.35
C ILE A 49 0.87 9.13 -16.69
N GLU A 50 1.97 8.43 -16.95
CA GLU A 50 2.10 7.52 -18.09
C GLU A 50 1.12 6.35 -17.96
N LYS A 51 1.12 5.73 -16.79
CA LYS A 51 0.21 4.65 -16.43
C LYS A 51 0.00 4.61 -14.93
N GLY A 52 -1.22 4.86 -14.49
CA GLY A 52 -1.67 4.75 -13.11
C GLY A 52 -2.72 3.67 -12.94
N GLY A 53 -2.60 2.90 -11.87
CA GLY A 53 -3.60 1.92 -11.47
C GLY A 53 -3.85 2.00 -9.97
N VAL A 54 -5.14 2.11 -9.59
CA VAL A 54 -5.60 2.10 -8.20
C VAL A 54 -6.66 1.01 -8.06
N ALA A 55 -6.34 -0.06 -7.35
CA ALA A 55 -7.23 -1.20 -7.15
C ALA A 55 -7.75 -1.24 -5.72
N TRP A 56 -9.03 -1.52 -5.58
CA TRP A 56 -9.63 -1.98 -4.33
C TRP A 56 -10.15 -3.40 -4.54
N SER A 57 -9.93 -4.26 -3.54
CA SER A 57 -10.38 -5.64 -3.57
C SER A 57 -11.10 -6.05 -2.28
N ASN A 58 -12.02 -7.01 -2.42
CA ASN A 58 -12.73 -7.68 -1.34
C ASN A 58 -12.90 -9.14 -1.74
N VAL A 59 -11.93 -9.97 -1.38
CA VAL A 59 -11.75 -11.35 -1.87
C VAL A 59 -12.00 -12.33 -0.73
N SER A 60 -12.64 -13.45 -1.04
CA SER A 60 -12.73 -14.60 -0.16
C SER A 60 -12.53 -15.89 -0.93
N GLY A 61 -12.05 -16.92 -0.28
CA GLY A 61 -11.85 -18.21 -0.94
C GLY A 61 -11.09 -19.22 -0.09
N GLN A 62 -10.72 -20.31 -0.73
CA GLN A 62 -9.89 -21.36 -0.13
C GLN A 62 -8.41 -21.02 -0.28
N LEU A 63 -7.63 -21.24 0.79
CA LEU A 63 -6.18 -21.06 0.74
C LEU A 63 -5.52 -22.27 0.04
N PRO A 64 -4.58 -22.06 -0.88
CA PRO A 64 -3.69 -23.10 -1.35
C PRO A 64 -2.98 -23.79 -0.18
N LYS A 65 -2.77 -25.10 -0.26
CA LYS A 65 -2.18 -25.89 0.84
C LYS A 65 -0.85 -25.33 1.37
N GLU A 66 0.00 -24.83 0.47
CA GLU A 66 1.29 -24.25 0.85
C GLU A 66 1.14 -22.97 1.70
N ILE A 67 0.16 -22.13 1.38
CA ILE A 67 -0.15 -20.89 2.13
C ILE A 67 -0.88 -21.26 3.43
N SER A 68 -1.85 -22.19 3.38
CA SER A 68 -2.57 -22.69 4.54
C SER A 68 -1.61 -23.21 5.63
N ASN A 69 -0.56 -23.93 5.24
CA ASN A 69 0.47 -24.42 6.16
C ASN A 69 1.30 -23.31 6.82
N LYS A 70 1.47 -22.17 6.15
CA LYS A 70 2.26 -21.03 6.66
C LYS A 70 1.43 -20.11 7.58
N VAL A 71 0.21 -19.80 7.17
CA VAL A 71 -0.60 -18.77 7.86
C VAL A 71 -1.65 -19.38 8.80
N GLY A 72 -1.94 -20.68 8.66
CA GLY A 72 -3.01 -21.38 9.36
C GLY A 72 -4.38 -21.11 8.75
N GLY A 73 -5.28 -22.10 8.80
CA GLY A 73 -6.64 -22.01 8.26
C GLY A 73 -6.74 -22.53 6.83
N SER A 74 -7.97 -22.84 6.43
CA SER A 74 -8.32 -23.35 5.09
C SER A 74 -9.00 -22.29 4.24
N GLU A 75 -9.67 -21.34 4.87
CA GLU A 75 -10.41 -20.25 4.23
C GLU A 75 -9.80 -18.90 4.57
N PHE A 76 -9.99 -17.93 3.68
CA PHE A 76 -9.61 -16.55 3.92
C PHE A 76 -10.65 -15.56 3.41
N TRP A 77 -10.64 -14.41 4.03
CA TRP A 77 -11.24 -13.19 3.54
C TRP A 77 -10.22 -12.07 3.61
N SER A 78 -10.15 -11.23 2.58
CA SER A 78 -9.22 -10.09 2.56
C SER A 78 -9.82 -8.90 1.84
N THR A 79 -9.52 -7.72 2.32
CA THR A 79 -9.80 -6.46 1.61
C THR A 79 -8.58 -5.57 1.67
N GLY A 80 -8.39 -4.74 0.64
CA GLY A 80 -7.24 -3.85 0.58
C GLY A 80 -7.28 -2.90 -0.61
N THR A 81 -6.34 -1.95 -0.59
CA THR A 81 -6.11 -1.01 -1.69
C THR A 81 -4.67 -1.12 -2.15
N SER A 82 -4.47 -1.19 -3.46
CA SER A 82 -3.15 -1.28 -4.10
C SER A 82 -3.00 -0.23 -5.19
N VAL A 83 -1.82 0.35 -5.28
CA VAL A 83 -1.52 1.44 -6.22
C VAL A 83 -0.18 1.21 -6.90
N VAL A 84 -0.15 1.45 -8.20
CA VAL A 84 1.08 1.58 -8.98
C VAL A 84 0.94 2.82 -9.86
N LEU A 85 1.88 3.74 -9.73
CA LEU A 85 1.93 4.96 -10.52
C LEU A 85 3.27 5.06 -11.24
N HIS A 86 3.22 5.17 -12.55
CA HIS A 86 4.36 5.50 -13.41
C HIS A 86 4.12 6.84 -14.07
N THR A 87 5.12 7.70 -14.06
CA THR A 87 5.04 9.06 -14.62
C THR A 87 5.86 9.17 -15.90
N TRP A 88 5.50 10.12 -16.77
CA TRP A 88 6.30 10.41 -17.98
C TRP A 88 7.65 11.04 -17.63
N SER A 89 7.69 11.84 -16.55
CA SER A 89 8.91 12.50 -16.15
C SER A 89 9.81 11.53 -15.38
N PRO A 90 11.07 11.33 -15.81
CA PRO A 90 12.03 10.55 -15.02
C PRO A 90 12.44 11.21 -13.70
N ARG A 91 12.09 12.48 -13.50
CA ARG A 91 12.34 13.20 -12.22
C ARG A 91 11.29 12.89 -11.16
N THR A 92 10.13 12.36 -11.56
CA THR A 92 9.10 11.93 -10.62
C THR A 92 9.20 10.41 -10.47
N PRO A 93 9.45 9.90 -9.26
CA PRO A 93 9.64 8.46 -9.05
C PRO A 93 8.37 7.67 -9.35
N GLY A 94 8.54 6.42 -9.76
CA GLY A 94 7.45 5.45 -9.71
C GLY A 94 7.05 5.22 -8.26
N MET A 95 5.75 5.14 -7.98
CA MET A 95 5.20 5.00 -6.63
C MET A 95 4.40 3.71 -6.51
N HIS A 96 4.65 2.98 -5.43
CA HIS A 96 3.94 1.75 -5.10
C HIS A 96 3.35 1.86 -3.71
N PHE A 97 2.13 1.37 -3.57
CA PHE A 97 1.42 1.34 -2.29
C PHE A 97 0.55 0.09 -2.23
N ASN A 98 0.49 -0.53 -1.08
CA ASN A 98 -0.47 -1.59 -0.79
C ASN A 98 -0.78 -1.60 0.71
N THR A 99 -2.05 -1.68 1.06
CA THR A 99 -2.48 -2.00 2.42
C THR A 99 -3.65 -2.97 2.38
N ARG A 100 -3.67 -3.90 3.33
CA ARG A 100 -4.67 -4.97 3.36
C ARG A 100 -5.00 -5.41 4.77
N TYR A 101 -6.22 -5.89 4.98
CA TYR A 101 -6.65 -6.64 6.15
C TYR A 101 -7.00 -8.07 5.73
N ILE A 102 -6.46 -9.04 6.43
CA ILE A 102 -6.58 -10.46 6.12
C ILE A 102 -7.13 -11.19 7.33
N VAL A 103 -8.13 -12.03 7.07
CA VAL A 103 -8.79 -12.89 8.05
C VAL A 103 -8.73 -14.32 7.53
N THR A 104 -8.20 -15.23 8.32
CA THR A 104 -8.29 -16.69 8.10
C THR A 104 -9.11 -17.32 9.23
N ASP A 105 -9.33 -18.61 9.17
CA ASP A 105 -10.03 -19.35 10.25
C ASP A 105 -9.33 -19.16 11.60
N ASN A 106 -8.00 -18.97 11.63
CA ASN A 106 -7.18 -18.98 12.83
C ASN A 106 -6.49 -17.65 13.15
N ARG A 107 -6.39 -16.73 12.19
CA ARG A 107 -5.61 -15.50 12.32
C ARG A 107 -6.26 -14.32 11.64
N VAL A 108 -5.96 -13.14 12.17
CA VAL A 108 -6.30 -11.86 11.57
C VAL A 108 -5.09 -10.94 11.65
N TRP A 109 -4.82 -10.16 10.60
CA TRP A 109 -3.72 -9.21 10.62
C TRP A 109 -3.86 -8.14 9.53
N PHE A 110 -3.14 -7.05 9.71
CA PHE A 110 -2.89 -6.08 8.66
C PHE A 110 -1.52 -6.29 8.03
N GLY A 111 -1.42 -5.99 6.75
CA GLY A 111 -0.17 -5.93 6.01
C GLY A 111 -0.19 -4.80 5.01
N GLY A 112 0.99 -4.36 4.59
CA GLY A 112 1.10 -3.31 3.60
C GLY A 112 2.46 -2.64 3.55
N GLY A 113 2.48 -1.50 2.87
CA GLY A 113 3.66 -0.67 2.73
C GLY A 113 3.55 0.28 1.55
N MET A 114 4.56 1.11 1.41
CA MET A 114 4.77 1.97 0.26
C MET A 114 6.26 2.13 -0.01
N ASP A 115 6.62 2.23 -1.28
CA ASP A 115 7.99 2.49 -1.73
C ASP A 115 8.00 3.34 -2.99
N ILE A 116 9.14 3.98 -3.25
CA ILE A 116 9.37 4.77 -4.45
C ILE A 116 10.55 4.23 -5.25
N THR A 117 10.44 4.33 -6.58
CA THR A 117 11.51 3.98 -7.50
C THR A 117 11.89 5.20 -8.35
N PRO A 118 12.87 6.01 -7.91
CA PRO A 118 13.39 7.10 -8.72
C PRO A 118 14.15 6.56 -9.92
N TYR A 119 14.05 7.26 -11.06
CA TYR A 119 14.84 7.01 -12.27
C TYR A 119 16.07 7.91 -12.37
N VAL A 120 16.02 9.04 -11.65
CA VAL A 120 17.11 9.99 -11.51
C VAL A 120 17.29 10.24 -10.01
N ASP A 121 18.54 10.20 -9.56
CA ASP A 121 18.86 10.46 -8.15
C ASP A 121 18.51 11.90 -7.78
N ASP A 122 17.59 12.03 -6.84
CA ASP A 122 17.20 13.28 -6.20
C ASP A 122 17.22 13.06 -4.69
N LEU A 123 18.38 13.35 -4.09
CA LEU A 123 18.61 13.09 -2.66
C LEU A 123 17.71 13.92 -1.76
N ASP A 124 17.33 15.13 -2.18
CA ASP A 124 16.45 16.00 -1.40
C ASP A 124 15.03 15.44 -1.38
N LEU A 125 14.52 15.00 -2.52
CA LEU A 125 13.21 14.33 -2.63
C LEU A 125 13.20 13.03 -1.82
N ILE A 126 14.23 12.19 -1.96
CA ILE A 126 14.34 10.91 -1.23
C ILE A 126 14.38 11.19 0.29
N SER A 127 15.18 12.16 0.74
CA SER A 127 15.26 12.52 2.15
C SER A 127 13.93 13.06 2.69
N TRP A 128 13.25 13.91 1.93
CA TRP A 128 11.93 14.41 2.28
C TRP A 128 10.92 13.26 2.43
N TYR A 129 10.87 12.35 1.44
CA TYR A 129 9.99 11.19 1.46
C TYR A 129 10.19 10.32 2.71
N HIS A 130 11.44 9.99 3.04
CA HIS A 130 11.75 9.21 4.23
C HIS A 130 11.43 9.94 5.53
N ASN A 131 11.60 11.28 5.59
CA ASN A 131 11.22 12.09 6.73
C ASN A 131 9.70 12.10 6.97
N GLU A 132 8.88 12.13 5.91
CA GLU A 132 7.42 12.00 6.01
C GLU A 132 7.03 10.65 6.62
N LEU A 133 7.62 9.55 6.13
CA LEU A 133 7.40 8.21 6.66
C LEU A 133 7.82 8.07 8.13
N GLN A 134 8.98 8.61 8.47
CA GLN A 134 9.49 8.61 9.85
C GLN A 134 8.57 9.41 10.77
N THR A 135 8.12 10.57 10.33
CA THR A 135 7.20 11.42 11.09
C THR A 135 5.88 10.69 11.37
N MET A 136 5.34 10.00 10.39
CA MET A 136 4.15 9.18 10.56
C MET A 136 4.38 8.02 11.54
N CYS A 137 5.46 7.25 11.36
CA CYS A 137 5.77 6.11 12.23
C CYS A 137 6.03 6.52 13.69
N ASN A 138 6.66 7.67 13.92
CA ASN A 138 6.99 8.19 15.26
C ASN A 138 5.76 8.52 16.11
N LYS A 139 4.56 8.64 15.52
CA LYS A 139 3.30 8.74 16.27
C LYS A 139 2.97 7.47 17.06
N TYR A 140 3.53 6.33 16.66
CA TYR A 140 3.29 5.01 17.23
C TYR A 140 4.47 4.50 18.06
N ASP A 141 5.68 4.52 17.50
CA ASP A 141 6.91 4.15 18.20
C ASP A 141 8.13 4.78 17.49
N GLY A 142 9.06 5.34 18.25
CA GLY A 142 10.25 6.00 17.72
C GLY A 142 11.23 5.07 16.98
N LYS A 143 11.10 3.75 17.11
CA LYS A 143 11.90 2.75 16.38
C LYS A 143 11.16 2.13 15.19
N LEU A 144 9.86 2.39 15.08
CA LEU A 144 9.00 1.74 14.10
C LEU A 144 9.47 1.99 12.67
N TYR A 145 9.81 3.24 12.33
CA TYR A 145 10.30 3.57 11.00
C TYR A 145 11.54 2.76 10.62
N THR A 146 12.55 2.70 11.48
CA THR A 146 13.78 1.96 11.21
C THR A 146 13.51 0.47 10.97
N GLN A 147 12.59 -0.12 11.73
CA GLN A 147 12.19 -1.51 11.55
C GLN A 147 11.46 -1.71 10.22
N LEU A 148 10.48 -0.88 9.90
CA LEU A 148 9.66 -1.04 8.70
C LEU A 148 10.42 -0.69 7.42
N SER A 149 11.36 0.25 7.48
CA SER A 149 12.25 0.58 6.36
C SER A 149 13.17 -0.60 6.05
N LYS A 150 13.79 -1.19 7.08
CA LYS A 150 14.58 -2.40 6.90
C LYS A 150 13.76 -3.57 6.32
N ASN A 151 12.54 -3.77 6.80
CA ASN A 151 11.65 -4.78 6.26
C ASN A 151 11.33 -4.54 4.77
N CYS A 152 11.19 -3.29 4.37
CA CYS A 152 10.97 -2.90 2.97
C CYS A 152 12.17 -3.29 2.10
N ASP A 153 13.38 -2.94 2.54
CA ASP A 153 14.62 -3.27 1.86
C ASP A 153 14.79 -4.80 1.69
N ASP A 154 14.57 -5.56 2.76
CA ASP A 154 14.69 -7.01 2.75
C ASP A 154 13.63 -7.67 1.85
N TYR A 155 12.37 -7.22 1.91
CA TYR A 155 11.26 -7.80 1.17
C TYR A 155 11.35 -7.55 -0.35
N PHE A 156 11.79 -6.36 -0.74
CA PHE A 156 11.92 -5.95 -2.14
C PHE A 156 13.34 -6.06 -2.70
N TYR A 157 14.24 -6.75 -2.00
CA TYR A 157 15.59 -7.02 -2.48
C TYR A 157 15.56 -7.79 -3.81
N LEU A 158 16.36 -7.36 -4.77
CA LEU A 158 16.48 -7.94 -6.12
C LEU A 158 17.74 -8.81 -6.22
N PRO A 159 17.68 -10.12 -5.93
CA PRO A 159 18.88 -10.97 -5.85
C PRO A 159 19.67 -11.03 -7.16
N HIS A 160 18.99 -10.99 -8.31
CA HIS A 160 19.60 -11.03 -9.64
C HIS A 160 20.36 -9.76 -10.00
N ARG A 161 20.06 -8.63 -9.32
CA ARG A 161 20.74 -7.33 -9.47
C ARG A 161 21.64 -7.01 -8.29
N LYS A 162 21.49 -7.73 -7.17
CA LYS A 162 22.21 -7.51 -5.91
C LYS A 162 21.98 -6.11 -5.34
N GLU A 163 20.77 -5.60 -5.45
CA GLU A 163 20.37 -4.27 -4.99
C GLU A 163 18.96 -4.26 -4.37
N HIS A 164 18.66 -3.26 -3.56
CA HIS A 164 17.30 -2.99 -3.09
C HIS A 164 16.48 -2.35 -4.20
N ARG A 165 15.15 -2.54 -4.18
CA ARG A 165 14.25 -1.90 -5.14
C ARG A 165 14.12 -0.41 -4.85
N GLY A 166 14.51 0.43 -5.81
CA GLY A 166 14.33 1.89 -5.75
C GLY A 166 15.04 2.53 -4.56
N ALA A 167 14.40 3.53 -3.96
CA ALA A 167 14.89 4.23 -2.79
C ALA A 167 14.29 3.70 -1.47
N GLY A 168 13.55 2.59 -1.51
CA GLY A 168 12.92 2.00 -0.33
C GLY A 168 11.63 2.71 0.09
N GLY A 169 11.30 2.55 1.35
CA GLY A 169 10.06 3.04 1.96
C GLY A 169 9.77 2.30 3.27
N ILE A 170 8.56 1.83 3.46
CA ILE A 170 8.15 1.02 4.60
C ILE A 170 7.39 -0.24 4.15
N PHE A 171 7.60 -1.34 4.86
CA PHE A 171 6.85 -2.58 4.68
C PHE A 171 6.56 -3.25 6.01
N PHE A 172 5.32 -3.72 6.18
CA PHE A 172 4.87 -4.49 7.34
C PHE A 172 3.94 -5.62 6.91
N ASP A 173 4.00 -6.72 7.63
CA ASP A 173 3.06 -7.83 7.50
C ASP A 173 2.84 -8.47 8.88
N TYR A 174 1.76 -9.25 9.01
CA TYR A 174 1.38 -9.90 10.27
C TYR A 174 1.18 -8.94 11.44
N GLN A 175 0.80 -7.68 11.18
CA GLN A 175 0.51 -6.69 12.21
C GLN A 175 -0.78 -7.11 12.96
N ASN A 176 -0.64 -7.46 14.24
CA ASN A 176 -1.73 -7.95 15.08
C ASN A 176 -1.50 -7.60 16.56
N ASN A 177 -1.36 -6.31 16.86
CA ASN A 177 -1.20 -5.79 18.23
C ASN A 177 -2.55 -5.36 18.84
N GLY A 178 -3.62 -5.43 18.06
CA GLY A 178 -4.98 -5.03 18.41
C GLY A 178 -5.63 -4.28 17.27
N PHE A 179 -6.88 -4.65 16.94
CA PHE A 179 -7.57 -4.15 15.76
C PHE A 179 -7.59 -2.62 15.66
N ASP A 180 -8.00 -1.93 16.70
CA ASP A 180 -8.17 -0.47 16.64
C ASP A 180 -6.84 0.26 16.49
N GLN A 181 -5.78 -0.19 17.16
CA GLN A 181 -4.44 0.37 17.05
C GLN A 181 -3.85 0.12 15.67
N ASP A 182 -3.90 -1.11 15.20
CA ASP A 182 -3.34 -1.48 13.89
C ASP A 182 -4.14 -0.85 12.75
N PHE A 183 -5.45 -0.74 12.90
CA PHE A 183 -6.30 -0.07 11.91
C PHE A 183 -6.01 1.43 11.83
N ALA A 184 -5.81 2.11 12.97
CA ALA A 184 -5.40 3.51 12.99
C ALA A 184 -4.05 3.71 12.29
N PHE A 185 -3.07 2.83 12.54
CA PHE A 185 -1.79 2.85 11.83
C PHE A 185 -1.96 2.70 10.31
N VAL A 186 -2.74 1.73 9.86
CA VAL A 186 -3.00 1.52 8.42
C VAL A 186 -3.73 2.71 7.80
N GLN A 187 -4.61 3.37 8.54
CA GLN A 187 -5.26 4.59 8.09
C GLN A 187 -4.26 5.75 7.94
N ASP A 188 -3.33 5.91 8.88
CA ASP A 188 -2.26 6.91 8.78
C ASP A 188 -1.31 6.60 7.61
N VAL A 189 -0.98 5.34 7.35
CA VAL A 189 -0.20 4.94 6.17
C VAL A 189 -0.91 5.36 4.88
N GLY A 190 -2.22 5.10 4.75
CA GLY A 190 -3.00 5.49 3.57
C GLY A 190 -3.11 7.00 3.38
N THR A 191 -3.36 7.75 4.45
CA THR A 191 -3.45 9.23 4.39
C THR A 191 -2.09 9.88 4.12
N THR A 192 -1.02 9.31 4.67
CA THR A 192 0.36 9.76 4.37
C THR A 192 0.69 9.55 2.91
N PHE A 193 0.31 8.41 2.31
CA PHE A 193 0.47 8.20 0.88
C PHE A 193 -0.24 9.29 0.05
N CYS A 194 -1.50 9.62 0.39
CA CYS A 194 -2.22 10.72 -0.26
C CYS A 194 -1.51 12.08 -0.11
N SER A 195 -0.84 12.32 1.02
CA SER A 195 -0.10 13.57 1.26
C SER A 195 1.19 13.64 0.45
N ILE A 196 1.91 12.53 0.32
CA ILE A 196 3.16 12.42 -0.44
C ILE A 196 2.94 12.61 -1.95
N MET A 197 1.75 12.27 -2.46
CA MET A 197 1.39 12.47 -3.88
C MET A 197 1.10 13.94 -4.24
N LYS A 198 1.03 14.87 -3.29
CA LYS A 198 0.79 16.31 -3.52
C LYS A 198 2.07 17.08 -3.76
#